data_c5c6a4d3de3ae379b533eb522ee17422
#
_entry.id   c5c6a4d3de3ae379b533eb522ee17422
#
_cell.length_a   1.000
_cell.length_b   1.000
_cell.length_c   1.000
_cell.angle_alpha   90.00
_cell.angle_beta   90.00
_cell.angle_gamma   90.00
#
_symmetry.space_group_name_H-M   'P 1'
#
loop_
_entity.id
_entity.type
_entity.pdbx_description
1 polymer ?
#
loop_
_entity_poly.entity_id
_entity_poly.type
_entity_poly.pdbx_seq_one_letter_code
_entity_poly.pdbx_strand_id
1 'polypeptide(L)'
;MKAIILLTGLAFLQVSCSSTEKVAVAPEKNYAKQIKIMKRTLNKQASLVKQLKEENEKLQLQMMGKNSLIGAEEKVEASKTSMEENRLFSSFLSAHNSRRFRESNRAFDMMEKSFPQSSLFVEAIYMKGKYSIQQKAYKTALNHMNRIISNYPKYQRAKSAMLAKAIIYRRLNLLSPSKSVLKDLIGKYPNSKEAKKAQSHLALLEEVGEQ
;
A
#
# COMPACT_ATOMS: atom_id res chain seq x y z
N MET A 1 39.34 -49.04 -43.60
CA MET A 1 38.78 -49.29 -44.94
C MET A 1 37.59 -48.36 -45.15
N LYS A 2 37.71 -47.61 -46.25
CA LYS A 2 36.67 -46.93 -47.04
C LYS A 2 35.95 -45.73 -46.44
N ALA A 3 36.42 -44.61 -46.94
CA ALA A 3 35.73 -43.35 -47.10
C ALA A 3 34.43 -43.53 -47.95
N ILE A 4 33.42 -42.73 -47.69
CA ILE A 4 32.48 -42.24 -48.70
C ILE A 4 32.17 -40.79 -48.37
N ILE A 5 32.65 -39.95 -49.26
CA ILE A 5 32.28 -38.52 -49.43
C ILE A 5 30.93 -38.53 -50.15
N LEU A 6 29.98 -37.71 -49.72
CA LEU A 6 28.94 -37.21 -50.60
C LEU A 6 28.64 -35.74 -50.25
N LEU A 7 29.13 -34.88 -51.13
CA LEU A 7 28.67 -33.53 -51.38
C LEU A 7 27.21 -33.53 -51.87
N THR A 8 26.42 -32.67 -51.37
CA THR A 8 25.34 -31.91 -52.06
C THR A 8 24.69 -31.07 -50.94
N GLY A 9 24.47 -29.84 -51.00
CA GLY A 9 24.09 -28.86 -51.91
C GLY A 9 24.01 -27.54 -51.20
N LEU A 10 24.67 -26.59 -51.73
CA LEU A 10 24.57 -25.18 -51.40
C LEU A 10 23.15 -24.69 -51.72
N ALA A 11 22.34 -24.42 -50.70
CA ALA A 11 21.14 -23.63 -50.88
C ALA A 11 21.41 -22.27 -50.25
N PHE A 12 21.79 -21.32 -51.08
CA PHE A 12 21.75 -19.89 -50.79
C PHE A 12 20.31 -19.49 -50.52
N LEU A 13 19.93 -19.38 -49.28
CA LEU A 13 18.78 -18.59 -48.90
C LEU A 13 19.26 -17.16 -48.68
N GLN A 14 19.11 -16.36 -49.69
CA GLN A 14 19.11 -14.92 -49.59
C GLN A 14 17.90 -14.53 -48.73
N VAL A 15 18.13 -14.33 -47.44
CA VAL A 15 17.18 -13.58 -46.60
C VAL A 15 17.35 -12.13 -47.00
N SER A 16 16.41 -11.70 -47.81
CA SER A 16 16.17 -10.30 -48.16
C SER A 16 16.01 -9.51 -46.86
N CYS A 17 17.03 -8.73 -46.57
CA CYS A 17 17.05 -7.72 -45.50
C CYS A 17 16.21 -6.53 -45.99
N SER A 18 14.91 -6.52 -45.71
CA SER A 18 14.10 -5.33 -45.89
C SER A 18 12.91 -5.36 -44.92
N SER A 19 13.17 -4.94 -43.74
CA SER A 19 12.27 -4.12 -42.92
C SER A 19 13.08 -3.55 -41.76
N THR A 20 13.73 -2.44 -41.98
CA THR A 20 14.09 -1.52 -40.90
C THR A 20 12.78 -1.03 -40.32
N GLU A 21 12.27 -1.77 -39.34
CA GLU A 21 11.26 -1.27 -38.44
C GLU A 21 11.91 -0.09 -37.72
N LYS A 22 11.62 1.11 -38.19
CA LYS A 22 11.94 2.35 -37.50
C LYS A 22 11.24 2.28 -36.17
N VAL A 23 11.96 1.87 -35.11
CA VAL A 23 11.56 2.13 -33.75
C VAL A 23 11.33 3.64 -33.69
N ALA A 24 10.08 4.04 -33.66
CA ALA A 24 9.69 5.42 -33.51
C ALA A 24 10.15 5.87 -32.13
N VAL A 25 11.34 6.46 -32.07
CA VAL A 25 11.81 7.20 -30.89
C VAL A 25 10.79 8.31 -30.68
N ALA A 26 10.00 8.17 -29.63
CA ALA A 26 9.01 9.16 -29.27
C ALA A 26 9.72 10.53 -29.16
N PRO A 27 9.14 11.60 -29.73
CA PRO A 27 9.87 12.84 -29.94
C PRO A 27 10.33 13.43 -28.62
N GLU A 28 11.62 13.72 -28.53
CA GLU A 28 12.35 14.34 -27.39
C GLU A 28 11.61 15.55 -26.75
N LYS A 29 10.82 16.25 -27.53
CA LYS A 29 9.96 17.38 -27.10
C LYS A 29 8.94 17.00 -26.03
N ASN A 30 8.51 15.73 -25.94
CA ASN A 30 7.52 15.29 -24.96
C ASN A 30 8.16 15.11 -23.57
N TYR A 31 9.38 14.61 -23.51
CA TYR A 31 10.11 14.44 -22.25
C TYR A 31 10.49 15.78 -21.62
N ALA A 32 10.93 16.75 -22.42
CA ALA A 32 11.24 18.09 -21.95
C ALA A 32 10.00 18.79 -21.34
N LYS A 33 8.84 18.62 -21.97
CA LYS A 33 7.56 19.13 -21.44
C LYS A 33 7.17 18.44 -20.13
N GLN A 34 7.31 17.13 -20.05
CA GLN A 34 7.06 16.35 -18.84
C GLN A 34 8.01 16.74 -17.70
N ILE A 35 9.31 16.88 -17.96
CA ILE A 35 10.30 17.34 -16.98
C ILE A 35 9.96 18.74 -16.48
N LYS A 36 9.52 19.66 -17.36
CA LYS A 36 9.11 21.01 -16.98
C LYS A 36 7.88 21.00 -16.07
N ILE A 37 6.89 20.16 -16.37
CA ILE A 37 5.70 19.96 -15.53
C ILE A 37 6.11 19.37 -14.17
N MET A 38 6.93 18.33 -14.16
CA MET A 38 7.40 17.68 -12.95
C MET A 38 8.20 18.63 -12.04
N LYS A 39 9.08 19.45 -12.61
CA LYS A 39 9.79 20.50 -11.86
C LYS A 39 8.84 21.53 -11.23
N ARG A 40 7.80 21.96 -11.98
CA ARG A 40 6.78 22.88 -11.43
C ARG A 40 6.00 22.27 -10.29
N THR A 41 5.62 20.99 -10.40
CA THR A 41 4.92 20.25 -9.35
C THR A 41 5.80 20.08 -8.12
N LEU A 42 7.08 19.76 -8.33
CA LEU A 42 8.06 19.62 -7.23
C LEU A 42 8.25 20.94 -6.47
N ASN A 43 8.41 22.05 -7.20
CA ASN A 43 8.53 23.38 -6.59
C ASN A 43 7.27 23.78 -5.81
N LYS A 44 6.08 23.46 -6.35
CA LYS A 44 4.81 23.70 -5.64
C LYS A 44 4.70 22.86 -4.38
N GLN A 45 5.10 21.60 -4.43
CA GLN A 45 5.15 20.73 -3.24
C GLN A 45 6.17 21.25 -2.21
N ALA A 46 7.33 21.68 -2.64
CA ALA A 46 8.35 22.25 -1.74
C ALA A 46 7.85 23.51 -1.03
N SER A 47 7.15 24.41 -1.75
CA SER A 47 6.55 25.60 -1.14
C SER A 47 5.45 25.25 -0.14
N LEU A 48 4.62 24.24 -0.46
CA LEU A 48 3.56 23.77 0.44
C LEU A 48 4.15 23.15 1.73
N VAL A 49 5.21 22.35 1.60
CA VAL A 49 5.93 21.78 2.75
C VAL A 49 6.51 22.88 3.63
N LYS A 50 7.04 23.95 3.03
CA LYS A 50 7.55 25.11 3.80
C LYS A 50 6.42 25.80 4.56
N GLN A 51 5.29 26.07 3.90
CA GLN A 51 4.12 26.70 4.55
C GLN A 51 3.57 25.83 5.70
N LEU A 52 3.46 24.50 5.49
CA LEU A 52 3.02 23.59 6.54
C LEU A 52 3.98 23.54 7.73
N LYS A 53 5.28 23.69 7.52
CA LYS A 53 6.26 23.81 8.61
C LYS A 53 6.08 25.09 9.41
N GLU A 54 5.94 26.22 8.73
CA GLU A 54 5.72 27.54 9.35
C GLU A 54 4.40 27.57 10.13
N GLU A 55 3.34 26.96 9.59
CA GLU A 55 2.05 26.85 10.26
C GLU A 55 2.13 25.92 11.50
N ASN A 56 2.84 24.81 11.41
CA ASN A 56 3.08 23.92 12.55
C ASN A 56 3.89 24.61 13.65
N GLU A 57 4.93 25.37 13.32
CA GLU A 57 5.70 26.16 14.28
C GLU A 57 4.83 27.21 14.95
N LYS A 58 4.00 27.91 14.20
CA LYS A 58 3.06 28.89 14.73
C LYS A 58 2.01 28.25 15.66
N LEU A 59 1.48 27.10 15.28
CA LEU A 59 0.55 26.34 16.13
C LEU A 59 1.24 25.85 17.41
N GLN A 60 2.48 25.39 17.34
CA GLN A 60 3.26 25.00 18.51
C GLN A 60 3.48 26.19 19.46
N LEU A 61 3.83 27.36 18.93
CA LEU A 61 3.99 28.58 19.73
C LEU A 61 2.66 29.03 20.35
N GLN A 62 1.55 28.94 19.64
CA GLN A 62 0.22 29.24 20.19
C GLN A 62 -0.19 28.26 21.28
N MET A 63 0.14 26.97 21.15
CA MET A 63 -0.09 25.96 22.19
C MET A 63 0.77 26.21 23.43
N MET A 64 2.01 26.65 23.28
CA MET A 64 2.87 27.01 24.40
C MET A 64 2.35 28.24 25.17
N GLY A 65 1.76 29.23 24.48
CA GLY A 65 1.22 30.46 25.09
C GLY A 65 -0.11 30.28 25.84
N LYS A 66 -0.84 29.19 25.62
CA LYS A 66 -2.15 28.94 26.26
C LYS A 66 -2.14 28.03 27.49
N ASN A 67 -0.98 27.49 27.89
CA ASN A 67 -0.86 26.58 29.02
C ASN A 67 -0.45 27.27 30.31
N SER A 68 -1.42 27.84 31.02
CA SER A 68 -1.29 28.21 32.44
C SER A 68 -1.43 26.94 33.32
N LEU A 69 -0.38 26.57 33.94
CA LEU A 69 0.01 26.05 35.26
C LEU A 69 -0.82 24.91 35.99
N ILE A 70 -1.93 24.43 35.50
CA ILE A 70 -2.65 23.28 36.13
C ILE A 70 -3.01 22.28 35.04
N GLY A 71 -2.23 21.26 34.87
CA GLY A 71 -2.36 20.24 33.83
C GLY A 71 -1.18 20.15 32.87
N ALA A 72 -0.10 20.85 33.18
CA ALA A 72 1.08 20.87 32.32
C ALA A 72 1.81 19.53 32.26
N GLU A 73 1.87 18.79 33.36
CA GLU A 73 2.56 17.49 33.42
C GLU A 73 1.81 16.41 32.64
N GLU A 74 0.49 16.31 32.80
CA GLU A 74 -0.32 15.33 32.07
C GLU A 74 -0.37 15.60 30.56
N LYS A 75 -0.42 16.88 30.15
CA LYS A 75 -0.34 17.27 28.74
C LYS A 75 1.05 17.08 28.14
N VAL A 76 2.09 17.30 28.90
CA VAL A 76 3.48 17.08 28.45
C VAL A 76 3.72 15.58 28.24
N GLU A 77 3.23 14.72 29.15
CA GLU A 77 3.38 13.27 29.01
C GLU A 77 2.54 12.73 27.85
N ALA A 78 1.30 13.18 27.67
CA ALA A 78 0.47 12.84 26.52
C ALA A 78 1.10 13.32 25.20
N SER A 79 1.72 14.50 25.19
CA SER A 79 2.44 15.01 24.02
C SER A 79 3.68 14.17 23.70
N LYS A 80 4.49 13.82 24.71
CA LYS A 80 5.66 12.94 24.54
C LYS A 80 5.25 11.56 24.01
N THR A 81 4.20 10.99 24.55
CA THR A 81 3.64 9.69 24.13
C THR A 81 3.20 9.73 22.67
N SER A 82 2.48 10.79 22.26
CA SER A 82 2.07 10.99 20.87
C SER A 82 3.27 11.22 19.93
N MET A 83 4.30 11.95 20.38
CA MET A 83 5.52 12.14 19.59
C MET A 83 6.29 10.83 19.38
N GLU A 84 6.41 10.03 20.42
CA GLU A 84 7.09 8.72 20.35
C GLU A 84 6.32 7.74 19.44
N GLU A 85 5.00 7.70 19.53
CA GLU A 85 4.15 6.91 18.66
C GLU A 85 4.36 7.28 17.18
N ASN A 86 4.31 8.57 16.87
CA ASN A 86 4.55 9.07 15.51
C ASN A 86 5.97 8.77 15.03
N ARG A 87 6.97 8.87 15.90
CA ARG A 87 8.36 8.54 15.59
C ARG A 87 8.52 7.06 15.22
N LEU A 88 7.93 6.16 16.01
CA LEU A 88 7.96 4.72 15.75
C LEU A 88 7.24 4.38 14.46
N PHE A 89 6.06 4.95 14.22
CA PHE A 89 5.33 4.73 12.97
C PHE A 89 6.09 5.26 11.76
N SER A 90 6.71 6.42 11.84
CA SER A 90 7.54 6.98 10.76
C SER A 90 8.76 6.10 10.47
N SER A 91 9.40 5.59 11.53
CA SER A 91 10.51 4.63 11.40
C SER A 91 10.05 3.33 10.73
N PHE A 92 8.91 2.75 11.18
CA PHE A 92 8.28 1.62 10.53
C PHE A 92 8.01 1.87 9.06
N LEU A 93 7.36 2.98 8.73
CA LEU A 93 6.94 3.34 7.38
C LEU A 93 8.15 3.50 6.44
N SER A 94 9.16 4.24 6.89
CA SER A 94 10.41 4.44 6.12
C SER A 94 11.12 3.11 5.84
N ALA A 95 11.29 2.27 6.86
CA ALA A 95 11.93 0.97 6.72
C ALA A 95 11.11 0.01 5.86
N HIS A 96 9.78 0.00 6.03
CA HIS A 96 8.86 -0.83 5.25
C HIS A 96 8.90 -0.49 3.76
N ASN A 97 8.81 0.80 3.42
CA ASN A 97 8.84 1.28 2.04
C ASN A 97 10.20 1.03 1.37
N SER A 98 11.28 1.12 2.14
CA SER A 98 12.64 0.82 1.69
C SER A 98 13.00 -0.68 1.72
N ARG A 99 12.03 -1.57 2.04
CA ARG A 99 12.21 -3.03 2.17
C ARG A 99 13.27 -3.45 3.20
N ARG A 100 13.60 -2.59 4.16
CA ARG A 100 14.47 -2.90 5.29
C ARG A 100 13.67 -3.62 6.38
N PHE A 101 13.26 -4.86 6.09
CA PHE A 101 12.28 -5.60 6.89
C PHE A 101 12.70 -5.87 8.33
N ARG A 102 14.01 -6.04 8.60
CA ARG A 102 14.50 -6.19 9.97
C ARG A 102 14.22 -4.96 10.83
N GLU A 103 14.47 -3.78 10.29
CA GLU A 103 14.21 -2.50 10.97
C GLU A 103 12.70 -2.24 11.09
N SER A 104 11.95 -2.48 10.00
CA SER A 104 10.50 -2.38 10.00
C SER A 104 9.85 -3.28 11.06
N ASN A 105 10.28 -4.54 11.18
CA ASN A 105 9.78 -5.45 12.19
C ASN A 105 10.12 -4.95 13.60
N ARG A 106 11.34 -4.47 13.84
CA ARG A 106 11.72 -3.93 15.16
C ARG A 106 10.84 -2.75 15.56
N ALA A 107 10.61 -1.80 14.65
CA ALA A 107 9.72 -0.67 14.92
C ALA A 107 8.28 -1.13 15.16
N PHE A 108 7.80 -2.10 14.39
CA PHE A 108 6.48 -2.72 14.56
C PHE A 108 6.32 -3.37 15.94
N ASP A 109 7.31 -4.15 16.39
CA ASP A 109 7.29 -4.83 17.68
C ASP A 109 7.30 -3.81 18.84
N MET A 110 8.01 -2.69 18.69
CA MET A 110 7.99 -1.59 19.64
C MET A 110 6.62 -0.91 19.70
N MET A 111 5.97 -0.67 18.56
CA MET A 111 4.61 -0.14 18.51
C MET A 111 3.61 -1.10 19.15
N GLU A 112 3.75 -2.41 18.93
CA GLU A 112 2.90 -3.42 19.54
C GLU A 112 2.98 -3.43 21.07
N LYS A 113 4.18 -3.25 21.62
CA LYS A 113 4.41 -3.20 23.07
C LYS A 113 3.91 -1.90 23.70
N SER A 114 4.22 -0.76 23.08
CA SER A 114 4.00 0.55 23.68
C SER A 114 2.63 1.15 23.32
N PHE A 115 2.12 0.86 22.13
CA PHE A 115 0.90 1.49 21.59
C PHE A 115 -0.06 0.48 20.96
N PRO A 116 -0.44 -0.62 21.67
CA PRO A 116 -1.22 -1.71 21.07
C PRO A 116 -2.62 -1.31 20.61
N GLN A 117 -3.17 -0.21 21.15
CA GLN A 117 -4.49 0.31 20.79
C GLN A 117 -4.43 1.53 19.86
N SER A 118 -3.28 1.84 19.33
CA SER A 118 -3.08 2.99 18.45
C SER A 118 -3.66 2.76 17.05
N SER A 119 -4.22 3.81 16.50
CA SER A 119 -4.65 3.82 15.09
C SER A 119 -3.47 3.66 14.12
N LEU A 120 -2.29 4.18 14.48
CA LEU A 120 -1.06 4.04 13.71
C LEU A 120 -0.54 2.60 13.75
N PHE A 121 -0.67 1.93 14.88
CA PHE A 121 -0.35 0.50 14.96
C PHE A 121 -1.28 -0.35 14.10
N VAL A 122 -2.58 -0.08 14.12
CA VAL A 122 -3.55 -0.76 13.24
C VAL A 122 -3.23 -0.50 11.76
N GLU A 123 -2.79 0.71 11.42
CA GLU A 123 -2.29 1.03 10.08
C GLU A 123 -1.06 0.20 9.71
N ALA A 124 -0.10 0.06 10.61
CA ALA A 124 1.09 -0.76 10.40
C ALA A 124 0.74 -2.25 10.16
N ILE A 125 -0.19 -2.83 10.93
CA ILE A 125 -0.72 -4.19 10.69
C ILE A 125 -1.30 -4.30 9.28
N TYR A 126 -2.12 -3.31 8.88
CA TYR A 126 -2.75 -3.30 7.56
C TYR A 126 -1.71 -3.24 6.43
N MET A 127 -0.68 -2.41 6.57
CA MET A 127 0.42 -2.30 5.61
C MET A 127 1.19 -3.60 5.46
N LYS A 128 1.53 -4.29 6.57
CA LYS A 128 2.16 -5.62 6.53
C LYS A 128 1.28 -6.63 5.80
N GLY A 129 -0.03 -6.60 6.05
CA GLY A 129 -0.99 -7.45 5.34
C GLY A 129 -1.06 -7.15 3.84
N LYS A 130 -1.10 -5.88 3.45
CA LYS A 130 -1.05 -5.47 2.03
C LYS A 130 0.23 -5.94 1.34
N TYR A 131 1.36 -5.78 1.99
CA TYR A 131 2.64 -6.28 1.46
C TYR A 131 2.59 -7.80 1.26
N SER A 132 2.05 -8.55 2.22
CA SER A 132 1.89 -10.01 2.10
C SER A 132 0.98 -10.39 0.92
N ILE A 133 -0.06 -9.61 0.62
CA ILE A 133 -0.89 -9.82 -0.59
C ILE A 133 -0.07 -9.64 -1.87
N GLN A 134 0.77 -8.60 -1.93
CA GLN A 134 1.63 -8.34 -3.09
C GLN A 134 2.63 -9.48 -3.32
N GLN A 135 3.15 -10.07 -2.23
CA GLN A 135 4.04 -11.24 -2.27
C GLN A 135 3.30 -12.57 -2.48
N LYS A 136 1.98 -12.56 -2.70
CA LYS A 136 1.12 -13.76 -2.78
C LYS A 136 1.18 -14.65 -1.53
N ALA A 137 1.70 -14.15 -0.42
CA ALA A 137 1.73 -14.82 0.89
C ALA A 137 0.35 -14.70 1.57
N TYR A 138 -0.66 -15.34 0.96
CA TYR A 138 -2.06 -15.14 1.33
C TYR A 138 -2.39 -15.60 2.75
N LYS A 139 -1.76 -16.66 3.26
CA LYS A 139 -1.93 -17.11 4.66
C LYS A 139 -1.52 -16.04 5.65
N THR A 140 -0.34 -15.44 5.44
CA THR A 140 0.18 -14.34 6.28
C THR A 140 -0.71 -13.10 6.15
N ALA A 141 -1.13 -12.78 4.95
CA ALA A 141 -2.06 -11.66 4.70
C ALA A 141 -3.38 -11.84 5.44
N LEU A 142 -3.99 -13.04 5.39
CA LEU A 142 -5.21 -13.36 6.13
C LEU A 142 -5.03 -13.20 7.63
N ASN A 143 -3.90 -13.61 8.20
CA ASN A 143 -3.61 -13.42 9.63
C ASN A 143 -3.63 -11.95 10.00
N HIS A 144 -2.98 -11.07 9.23
CA HIS A 144 -3.00 -9.63 9.46
C HIS A 144 -4.41 -9.03 9.34
N MET A 145 -5.17 -9.42 8.30
CA MET A 145 -6.54 -8.92 8.12
C MET A 145 -7.47 -9.41 9.24
N ASN A 146 -7.40 -10.68 9.62
CA ASN A 146 -8.18 -11.24 10.72
C ASN A 146 -7.84 -10.55 12.04
N ARG A 147 -6.55 -10.29 12.33
CA ARG A 147 -6.13 -9.54 13.52
C ARG A 147 -6.83 -8.18 13.61
N ILE A 148 -6.89 -7.44 12.50
CA ILE A 148 -7.58 -6.14 12.48
C ILE A 148 -9.08 -6.31 12.71
N ILE A 149 -9.72 -7.25 12.02
CA ILE A 149 -11.17 -7.46 12.09
C ILE A 149 -11.60 -7.88 13.49
N SER A 150 -10.83 -8.74 14.14
CA SER A 150 -11.17 -9.30 15.46
C SER A 150 -10.81 -8.37 16.61
N ASN A 151 -9.61 -7.79 16.60
CA ASN A 151 -9.09 -7.04 17.74
C ASN A 151 -9.36 -5.52 17.64
N TYR A 152 -9.62 -5.01 16.43
CA TYR A 152 -9.78 -3.58 16.16
C TYR A 152 -11.04 -3.24 15.34
N PRO A 153 -12.22 -3.81 15.68
CA PRO A 153 -13.44 -3.68 14.86
C PRO A 153 -13.96 -2.24 14.75
N LYS A 154 -13.64 -1.40 15.73
CA LYS A 154 -14.05 0.02 15.77
C LYS A 154 -13.18 0.93 14.87
N TYR A 155 -12.01 0.47 14.48
CA TYR A 155 -11.09 1.27 13.67
C TYR A 155 -11.50 1.28 12.20
N GLN A 156 -11.25 2.39 11.52
CA GLN A 156 -11.62 2.54 10.11
C GLN A 156 -11.00 1.44 9.22
N ARG A 157 -9.80 0.95 9.58
CA ARG A 157 -9.12 -0.13 8.84
C ARG A 157 -9.82 -1.48 8.91
N ALA A 158 -10.74 -1.71 9.86
CA ALA A 158 -11.52 -2.95 9.92
C ALA A 158 -12.32 -3.18 8.63
N LYS A 159 -12.95 -2.14 8.09
CA LYS A 159 -13.69 -2.20 6.82
C LYS A 159 -12.77 -2.55 5.65
N SER A 160 -11.63 -1.87 5.57
CA SER A 160 -10.63 -2.13 4.53
C SER A 160 -10.01 -3.53 4.64
N ALA A 161 -9.83 -4.04 5.88
CA ALA A 161 -9.34 -5.39 6.14
C ALA A 161 -10.37 -6.46 5.71
N MET A 162 -11.67 -6.24 5.96
CA MET A 162 -12.73 -7.13 5.48
C MET A 162 -12.73 -7.21 3.95
N LEU A 163 -12.67 -6.07 3.27
CA LEU A 163 -12.59 -6.04 1.81
C LEU A 163 -11.35 -6.76 1.28
N ALA A 164 -10.19 -6.51 1.89
CA ALA A 164 -8.94 -7.19 1.54
C ALA A 164 -9.03 -8.70 1.76
N LYS A 165 -9.63 -9.15 2.88
CA LYS A 165 -9.87 -10.58 3.17
C LYS A 165 -10.72 -11.23 2.09
N ALA A 166 -11.80 -10.60 1.65
CA ALA A 166 -12.64 -11.11 0.57
C ALA A 166 -11.86 -11.23 -0.75
N ILE A 167 -11.05 -10.22 -1.08
CA ILE A 167 -10.20 -10.25 -2.28
C ILE A 167 -9.16 -11.38 -2.20
N ILE A 168 -8.59 -11.66 -1.03
CA ILE A 168 -7.66 -12.77 -0.83
C ILE A 168 -8.38 -14.09 -1.09
N TYR A 169 -9.58 -14.30 -0.52
CA TYR A 169 -10.35 -15.52 -0.76
C TYR A 169 -10.65 -15.72 -2.24
N ARG A 170 -11.04 -14.67 -2.96
CA ARG A 170 -11.24 -14.73 -4.41
C ARG A 170 -9.98 -15.14 -5.16
N ARG A 171 -8.81 -14.59 -4.80
CA ARG A 171 -7.52 -14.96 -5.41
C ARG A 171 -7.11 -16.40 -5.13
N LEU A 172 -7.62 -16.99 -4.05
CA LEU A 172 -7.45 -18.39 -3.68
C LEU A 172 -8.53 -19.29 -4.32
N ASN A 173 -9.39 -18.75 -5.18
CA ASN A 173 -10.56 -19.42 -5.76
C ASN A 173 -11.57 -19.93 -4.71
N LEU A 174 -11.56 -19.33 -3.52
CA LEU A 174 -12.50 -19.62 -2.44
C LEU A 174 -13.71 -18.68 -2.55
N LEU A 175 -14.56 -18.92 -3.56
CA LEU A 175 -15.63 -17.97 -3.93
C LEU A 175 -16.69 -17.84 -2.84
N SER A 176 -17.10 -18.96 -2.22
CA SER A 176 -18.10 -18.97 -1.17
C SER A 176 -17.67 -18.20 0.09
N PRO A 177 -16.46 -18.41 0.67
CA PRO A 177 -15.93 -17.57 1.73
C PRO A 177 -15.80 -16.09 1.32
N SER A 178 -15.43 -15.80 0.08
CA SER A 178 -15.34 -14.42 -0.43
C SER A 178 -16.71 -13.76 -0.41
N LYS A 179 -17.76 -14.40 -0.97
CA LYS A 179 -19.15 -13.92 -0.96
C LYS A 179 -19.65 -13.65 0.46
N SER A 180 -19.37 -14.54 1.41
CA SER A 180 -19.76 -14.39 2.82
C SER A 180 -19.17 -13.13 3.42
N VAL A 181 -17.85 -12.93 3.29
CA VAL A 181 -17.17 -11.73 3.86
C VAL A 181 -17.65 -10.44 3.21
N LEU A 182 -17.97 -10.44 1.91
CA LEU A 182 -18.53 -9.27 1.22
C LEU A 182 -19.92 -8.92 1.75
N LYS A 183 -20.81 -9.91 1.93
CA LYS A 183 -22.14 -9.71 2.53
C LYS A 183 -22.04 -9.18 3.95
N ASP A 184 -21.15 -9.73 4.76
CA ASP A 184 -20.89 -9.25 6.13
C ASP A 184 -20.41 -7.79 6.15
N LEU A 185 -19.52 -7.42 5.24
CA LEU A 185 -19.02 -6.06 5.12
C LEU A 185 -20.15 -5.07 4.75
N ILE A 186 -20.99 -5.44 3.78
CA ILE A 186 -22.15 -4.63 3.36
C ILE A 186 -23.14 -4.48 4.51
N GLY A 187 -23.47 -5.56 5.22
CA GLY A 187 -24.39 -5.54 6.34
C GLY A 187 -23.89 -4.72 7.53
N LYS A 188 -22.61 -4.86 7.90
CA LYS A 188 -22.02 -4.15 9.05
C LYS A 188 -21.74 -2.68 8.79
N TYR A 189 -21.42 -2.30 7.54
CA TYR A 189 -20.96 -0.96 7.20
C TYR A 189 -21.63 -0.42 5.91
N PRO A 190 -22.96 -0.38 5.80
CA PRO A 190 -23.67 -0.18 4.53
C PRO A 190 -23.30 1.13 3.82
N ASN A 191 -23.01 2.19 4.58
CA ASN A 191 -22.71 3.52 4.04
C ASN A 191 -21.20 3.75 3.76
N SER A 192 -20.35 2.73 3.92
CA SER A 192 -18.91 2.88 3.70
C SER A 192 -18.54 2.77 2.22
N LYS A 193 -17.43 3.43 1.86
CA LYS A 193 -16.84 3.26 0.52
C LYS A 193 -16.40 1.82 0.24
N GLU A 194 -16.03 1.09 1.28
CA GLU A 194 -15.67 -0.32 1.21
C GLU A 194 -16.89 -1.19 0.92
N ALA A 195 -18.05 -0.88 1.48
CA ALA A 195 -19.30 -1.58 1.19
C ALA A 195 -19.73 -1.39 -0.27
N LYS A 196 -19.61 -0.18 -0.83
CA LYS A 196 -19.87 0.07 -2.26
C LYS A 196 -18.97 -0.78 -3.16
N LYS A 197 -17.68 -0.88 -2.82
CA LYS A 197 -16.75 -1.77 -3.53
C LYS A 197 -17.10 -3.25 -3.34
N ALA A 198 -17.54 -3.64 -2.14
CA ALA A 198 -17.96 -5.00 -1.86
C ALA A 198 -19.18 -5.41 -2.69
N GLN A 199 -20.14 -4.52 -2.89
CA GLN A 199 -21.30 -4.74 -3.78
C GLN A 199 -20.85 -5.04 -5.21
N SER A 200 -19.94 -4.23 -5.78
CA SER A 200 -19.39 -4.47 -7.12
C SER A 200 -18.66 -5.82 -7.22
N HIS A 201 -17.88 -6.17 -6.18
CA HIS A 201 -17.19 -7.47 -6.16
C HIS A 201 -18.15 -8.64 -6.00
N LEU A 202 -19.26 -8.47 -5.26
CA LEU A 202 -20.27 -9.51 -5.07
C LEU A 202 -21.01 -9.79 -6.36
N ALA A 203 -21.45 -8.74 -7.09
CA ALA A 203 -22.11 -8.87 -8.37
C ALA A 203 -21.24 -9.66 -9.37
N LEU A 204 -19.95 -9.32 -9.50
CA LEU A 204 -19.02 -10.07 -10.35
C LEU A 204 -18.88 -11.56 -9.98
N LEU A 205 -19.01 -11.90 -8.69
CA LEU A 205 -18.93 -13.28 -8.23
C LEU A 205 -20.24 -14.05 -8.45
N GLU A 206 -21.37 -13.37 -8.53
CA GLU A 206 -22.68 -13.96 -8.84
C GLU A 206 -22.77 -14.31 -10.32
N GLU A 207 -22.35 -13.43 -11.21
CA GLU A 207 -22.28 -13.67 -12.68
C GLU A 207 -21.40 -14.89 -13.05
N VAL A 208 -20.24 -15.06 -12.36
CA VAL A 208 -19.33 -16.21 -12.61
C VAL A 208 -19.87 -17.53 -12.06
N GLY A 209 -20.78 -17.50 -11.09
CA GLY A 209 -21.34 -18.69 -10.44
C GLY A 209 -22.55 -19.28 -11.18
N GLU A 210 -23.08 -18.59 -12.19
CA GLU A 210 -24.23 -19.02 -13.01
C GLU A 210 -23.82 -19.67 -14.34
N GLN A 211 -22.53 -19.75 -14.64
CA GLN A 211 -21.94 -20.47 -15.81
C GLN A 211 -21.39 -21.84 -15.39
#